data_6c0ce31dd9fbf5166b8f458fc5cacb38
#
_entry.id   6c0ce31dd9fbf5166b8f458fc5cacb38
#
_cell.length_a   1.000
_cell.length_b   1.000
_cell.length_c   1.000
_cell.angle_alpha   90.00
_cell.angle_beta   90.00
_cell.angle_gamma   90.00
#
_symmetry.space_group_name_H-M   'P 1'
#
loop_
_entity.id
_entity.type
_entity.pdbx_description
1 polymer ?
#
loop_
_entity_poly.entity_id
_entity_poly.type
_entity_poly.pdbx_seq_one_letter_code
_entity_poly.pdbx_strand_id
1 'polypeptide(L)'
;TFDEPASRHVQVAEMVIEKAKRLVEHKKDVIILLDSITRLARAYNTVVPASGKVLTGGVDANALHRPKRFFGAARNVEEGGSLTIIATALVDTGSKMDEVIYEEFKGTGNMELHLSRKIAEKRVFPAIDYNRSGTRKEELLTTSEELQKMWILRKIIHPMGEIDAMEFLINKLAMTKTNDDFFDMMKRS
;
A
#
# COMPACT_ATOMS: atom_id res chain seq x y z
N THR A 1 20.80 1.62 -4.69
CA THR A 1 20.29 0.38 -5.32
C THR A 1 19.75 0.57 -6.73
N PHE A 2 19.51 1.82 -7.18
CA PHE A 2 18.94 2.05 -8.52
C PHE A 2 19.88 1.63 -9.66
N ASP A 3 21.18 1.72 -9.45
CA ASP A 3 22.23 1.42 -10.44
C ASP A 3 22.81 0.00 -10.29
N GLU A 4 22.29 -0.76 -9.33
CA GLU A 4 22.76 -2.11 -9.05
C GLU A 4 22.07 -3.16 -9.95
N PRO A 5 22.74 -4.27 -10.28
CA PRO A 5 22.14 -5.35 -11.07
C PRO A 5 20.96 -6.02 -10.34
N ALA A 6 20.04 -6.61 -11.10
CA ALA A 6 18.83 -7.25 -10.57
C ALA A 6 19.14 -8.32 -9.49
N SER A 7 20.22 -9.07 -9.64
CA SER A 7 20.66 -10.06 -8.65
C SER A 7 20.98 -9.43 -7.29
N ARG A 8 21.54 -8.21 -7.29
CA ARG A 8 21.82 -7.48 -6.05
C ARG A 8 20.56 -7.03 -5.34
N HIS A 9 19.54 -6.55 -6.08
CA HIS A 9 18.24 -6.20 -5.53
C HIS A 9 17.59 -7.39 -4.81
N VAL A 10 17.59 -8.55 -5.46
CA VAL A 10 17.07 -9.81 -4.88
C VAL A 10 17.83 -10.18 -3.62
N GLN A 11 19.17 -10.20 -3.68
CA GLN A 11 20.00 -10.56 -2.55
C GLN A 11 19.79 -9.66 -1.33
N VAL A 12 19.71 -8.34 -1.54
CA VAL A 12 19.46 -7.37 -0.47
C VAL A 12 18.07 -7.58 0.14
N ALA A 13 17.04 -7.76 -0.68
CA ALA A 13 15.70 -8.00 -0.19
C ALA A 13 15.60 -9.28 0.64
N GLU A 14 16.22 -10.38 0.19
CA GLU A 14 16.26 -11.66 0.94
C GLU A 14 17.02 -11.51 2.28
N MET A 15 18.11 -10.78 2.28
CA MET A 15 18.86 -10.50 3.52
C MET A 15 18.04 -9.65 4.50
N VAL A 16 17.37 -8.62 4.02
CA VAL A 16 16.54 -7.73 4.86
C VAL A 16 15.37 -8.47 5.48
N ILE A 17 14.65 -9.29 4.72
CA ILE A 17 13.51 -10.05 5.25
C ILE A 17 13.93 -11.08 6.28
N GLU A 18 15.06 -11.78 6.08
CA GLU A 18 15.57 -12.73 7.05
C GLU A 18 16.04 -12.03 8.34
N LYS A 19 16.71 -10.88 8.22
CA LYS A 19 17.07 -10.06 9.39
C LYS A 19 15.83 -9.59 10.14
N ALA A 20 14.81 -9.12 9.43
CA ALA A 20 13.57 -8.67 10.04
C ALA A 20 12.87 -9.80 10.81
N LYS A 21 12.77 -10.99 10.23
CA LYS A 21 12.20 -12.16 10.91
C LYS A 21 12.94 -12.49 12.22
N ARG A 22 14.27 -12.46 12.22
CA ARG A 22 15.07 -12.70 13.43
C ARG A 22 14.80 -11.65 14.52
N LEU A 23 14.65 -10.37 14.13
CA LEU A 23 14.30 -9.33 15.09
C LEU A 23 12.90 -9.54 15.69
N VAL A 24 11.94 -9.98 14.87
CA VAL A 24 10.58 -10.31 15.35
C VAL A 24 10.61 -11.50 16.31
N GLU A 25 11.41 -12.55 16.03
CA GLU A 25 11.63 -13.67 16.95
C GLU A 25 12.16 -13.20 18.32
N HIS A 26 12.91 -12.10 18.33
CA HIS A 26 13.35 -11.41 19.55
C HIS A 26 12.29 -10.43 20.12
N LYS A 27 11.03 -10.59 19.73
CA LYS A 27 9.88 -9.78 20.21
C LYS A 27 10.01 -8.29 19.89
N LYS A 28 10.70 -7.94 18.79
CA LYS A 28 10.79 -6.55 18.30
C LYS A 28 9.69 -6.26 17.31
N ASP A 29 9.20 -5.03 17.34
CA ASP A 29 8.34 -4.49 16.29
C ASP A 29 9.23 -3.93 15.18
N VAL A 30 9.07 -4.48 13.98
CA VAL A 30 9.93 -4.18 12.83
C VAL A 30 9.11 -3.60 11.70
N ILE A 31 9.59 -2.52 11.11
CA ILE A 31 8.98 -1.91 9.92
C ILE A 31 9.97 -1.98 8.77
N ILE A 32 9.53 -2.53 7.63
CA ILE A 32 10.26 -2.51 6.36
C ILE A 32 9.61 -1.47 5.45
N LEU A 33 10.40 -0.54 4.95
CA LEU A 33 10.01 0.38 3.88
C LEU A 33 10.61 -0.11 2.57
N LEU A 34 9.78 -0.42 1.59
CA LEU A 34 10.18 -0.96 0.29
C LEU A 34 9.76 -0.03 -0.85
N ASP A 35 10.71 0.62 -1.46
CA ASP A 35 10.49 1.40 -2.68
C ASP A 35 11.27 0.77 -3.85
N SER A 36 10.61 0.01 -4.68
CA SER A 36 9.20 -0.36 -4.74
C SER A 36 9.06 -1.88 -4.91
N ILE A 37 7.87 -2.41 -4.61
CA ILE A 37 7.56 -3.83 -4.89
C ILE A 37 7.61 -4.13 -6.38
N THR A 38 7.26 -3.18 -7.24
CA THR A 38 7.35 -3.30 -8.70
C THR A 38 8.78 -3.55 -9.17
N ARG A 39 9.75 -2.81 -8.64
CA ARG A 39 11.17 -2.99 -8.97
C ARG A 39 11.70 -4.32 -8.46
N LEU A 40 11.31 -4.71 -7.25
CA LEU A 40 11.69 -6.00 -6.70
C LEU A 40 11.14 -7.15 -7.55
N ALA A 41 9.87 -7.08 -7.97
CA ALA A 41 9.24 -8.07 -8.83
C ALA A 41 9.92 -8.15 -10.21
N ARG A 42 10.28 -7.02 -10.81
CA ARG A 42 11.06 -6.98 -12.05
C ARG A 42 12.43 -7.63 -11.88
N ALA A 43 13.12 -7.37 -10.77
CA ALA A 43 14.41 -7.98 -10.48
C ALA A 43 14.30 -9.51 -10.37
N TYR A 44 13.30 -10.01 -9.68
CA TYR A 44 13.01 -11.44 -9.64
C TYR A 44 12.68 -12.01 -11.01
N ASN A 45 11.93 -11.30 -11.84
CA ASN A 45 11.62 -11.73 -13.20
C ASN A 45 12.86 -11.88 -14.10
N THR A 46 13.91 -11.10 -13.80
CA THR A 46 15.19 -11.18 -14.52
C THR A 46 16.07 -12.32 -14.00
N VAL A 47 16.03 -12.61 -12.69
CA VAL A 47 16.99 -13.51 -12.02
C VAL A 47 16.47 -14.95 -11.93
N VAL A 48 15.15 -15.13 -11.81
CA VAL A 48 14.54 -16.46 -11.66
C VAL A 48 14.62 -17.23 -12.99
N PRO A 49 15.05 -18.51 -12.98
CA PRO A 49 15.01 -19.34 -14.17
C PRO A 49 13.61 -19.40 -14.78
N ALA A 50 13.53 -19.28 -16.10
CA ALA A 50 12.28 -19.31 -16.83
C ALA A 50 11.50 -20.62 -16.57
N SER A 51 10.22 -20.48 -16.16
CA SER A 51 9.32 -21.63 -15.93
C SER A 51 8.77 -22.22 -17.23
N GLY A 52 8.93 -21.52 -18.36
CA GLY A 52 8.29 -21.82 -19.63
C GLY A 52 6.82 -21.33 -19.72
N LYS A 53 6.28 -20.77 -18.62
CA LYS A 53 4.93 -20.16 -18.58
C LYS A 53 5.05 -18.67 -18.33
N VAL A 54 4.83 -17.89 -19.37
CA VAL A 54 4.92 -16.42 -19.31
C VAL A 54 3.50 -15.86 -19.27
N LEU A 55 3.23 -15.03 -18.25
CA LEU A 55 2.00 -14.25 -18.12
C LEU A 55 2.01 -13.07 -19.10
N THR A 56 0.86 -12.44 -19.29
CA THR A 56 0.75 -11.19 -20.04
C THR A 56 1.78 -10.17 -19.50
N GLY A 57 2.38 -9.38 -20.38
CA GLY A 57 3.40 -8.39 -19.99
C GLY A 57 4.81 -8.95 -19.77
N GLY A 58 5.07 -10.22 -20.12
CA GLY A 58 6.41 -10.81 -20.06
C GLY A 58 6.86 -11.20 -18.64
N VAL A 59 5.92 -11.42 -17.73
CA VAL A 59 6.20 -11.87 -16.36
C VAL A 59 6.21 -13.40 -16.31
N ASP A 60 7.30 -14.00 -15.87
CA ASP A 60 7.34 -15.45 -15.62
C ASP A 60 6.43 -15.83 -14.44
N ALA A 61 5.69 -16.93 -14.57
CA ALA A 61 4.75 -17.37 -13.55
C ALA A 61 5.42 -17.62 -12.17
N ASN A 62 6.70 -18.01 -12.15
CA ASN A 62 7.45 -18.25 -10.92
C ASN A 62 8.08 -16.97 -10.33
N ALA A 63 8.23 -15.92 -11.13
CA ALA A 63 8.93 -14.69 -10.72
C ALA A 63 8.25 -13.98 -9.55
N LEU A 64 6.93 -14.02 -9.48
CA LEU A 64 6.16 -13.31 -8.45
C LEU A 64 6.01 -14.10 -7.14
N HIS A 65 6.34 -15.37 -7.12
CA HIS A 65 6.16 -16.21 -5.93
C HIS A 65 6.98 -15.71 -4.72
N ARG A 66 8.27 -15.42 -4.92
CA ARG A 66 9.14 -14.93 -3.84
C ARG A 66 8.77 -13.52 -3.36
N PRO A 67 8.53 -12.51 -4.25
CA PRO A 67 8.02 -11.21 -3.84
C PRO A 67 6.69 -11.27 -3.08
N LYS A 68 5.77 -12.14 -3.48
CA LYS A 68 4.51 -12.36 -2.75
C LYS A 68 4.75 -12.93 -1.35
N ARG A 69 5.66 -13.90 -1.20
CA ARG A 69 6.06 -14.42 0.11
C ARG A 69 6.73 -13.37 0.98
N PHE A 70 7.56 -12.50 0.38
CA PHE A 70 8.17 -11.37 1.07
C PHE A 70 7.09 -10.47 1.66
N PHE A 71 6.17 -9.98 0.83
CA PHE A 71 5.11 -9.09 1.25
C PHE A 71 4.12 -9.76 2.20
N GLY A 72 3.78 -11.02 1.97
CA GLY A 72 2.91 -11.81 2.82
C GLY A 72 3.52 -12.26 4.16
N ALA A 73 4.78 -11.91 4.44
CA ALA A 73 5.43 -12.18 5.72
C ALA A 73 4.98 -11.23 6.84
N ALA A 74 4.37 -10.08 6.49
CA ALA A 74 3.86 -9.11 7.45
C ALA A 74 2.80 -9.72 8.36
N ARG A 75 2.99 -9.62 9.68
CA ARG A 75 2.08 -10.17 10.70
C ARG A 75 2.38 -9.67 12.09
N ASN A 76 1.41 -9.77 12.98
CA ASN A 76 1.63 -9.74 14.43
C ASN A 76 1.87 -11.18 14.90
N VAL A 77 2.75 -11.35 15.89
CA VAL A 77 3.07 -12.64 16.51
C VAL A 77 2.46 -12.69 17.91
N GLU A 78 1.77 -13.78 18.24
CA GLU A 78 1.06 -13.92 19.52
C GLU A 78 2.00 -13.83 20.72
N GLU A 79 3.22 -14.39 20.60
CA GLU A 79 4.25 -14.36 21.63
C GLU A 79 4.94 -12.98 21.78
N GLY A 80 4.58 -12.04 20.96
CA GLY A 80 5.12 -10.67 20.88
C GLY A 80 6.04 -10.45 19.70
N GLY A 81 6.15 -9.17 19.32
CA GLY A 81 6.82 -8.71 18.10
C GLY A 81 5.89 -8.67 16.90
N SER A 82 6.21 -7.79 15.97
CA SER A 82 5.44 -7.62 14.74
C SER A 82 6.33 -7.31 13.55
N LEU A 83 5.86 -7.65 12.34
CA LEU A 83 6.46 -7.24 11.09
C LEU A 83 5.44 -6.46 10.27
N THR A 84 5.74 -5.20 10.06
CA THR A 84 4.98 -4.30 9.16
C THR A 84 5.78 -4.05 7.90
N ILE A 85 5.14 -4.17 6.73
CA ILE A 85 5.78 -3.86 5.44
C ILE A 85 4.96 -2.78 4.75
N ILE A 86 5.59 -1.65 4.47
CA ILE A 86 5.03 -0.56 3.67
C ILE A 86 5.78 -0.55 2.34
N ALA A 87 5.08 -0.88 1.27
CA ALA A 87 5.65 -0.95 -0.07
C ALA A 87 4.95 0.02 -1.01
N THR A 88 5.74 0.71 -1.84
CA THR A 88 5.18 1.45 -2.97
C THR A 88 5.01 0.52 -4.16
N ALA A 89 3.98 0.76 -4.98
CA ALA A 89 3.75 0.09 -6.25
C ALA A 89 3.61 1.14 -7.36
N LEU A 90 4.23 0.90 -8.51
CA LEU A 90 4.12 1.77 -9.66
C LEU A 90 2.83 1.46 -10.43
N VAL A 91 2.04 2.49 -10.70
CA VAL A 91 0.77 2.41 -11.45
C VAL A 91 0.83 3.43 -12.58
N ASP A 92 0.14 3.18 -13.67
CA ASP A 92 0.04 4.06 -14.84
C ASP A 92 1.41 4.42 -15.46
N THR A 93 2.32 3.44 -15.52
CA THR A 93 3.65 3.61 -16.12
C THR A 93 3.64 3.40 -17.65
N GLY A 94 2.55 2.90 -18.21
CA GLY A 94 2.46 2.46 -19.61
C GLY A 94 3.13 1.10 -19.86
N SER A 95 3.65 0.44 -18.83
CA SER A 95 4.27 -0.88 -18.92
C SER A 95 3.24 -1.98 -18.57
N LYS A 96 2.95 -2.87 -19.53
CA LYS A 96 2.11 -4.05 -19.29
C LYS A 96 2.65 -4.97 -18.19
N MET A 97 3.96 -5.03 -18.02
CA MET A 97 4.59 -5.76 -16.93
C MET A 97 4.21 -5.18 -15.57
N ASP A 98 4.23 -3.86 -15.43
CA ASP A 98 3.87 -3.20 -14.17
C ASP A 98 2.39 -3.35 -13.84
N GLU A 99 1.52 -3.31 -14.85
CA GLU A 99 0.10 -3.57 -14.69
C GLU A 99 -0.15 -4.99 -14.13
N VAL A 100 0.53 -6.00 -14.69
CA VAL A 100 0.43 -7.39 -14.19
C VAL A 100 0.97 -7.49 -12.77
N ILE A 101 2.13 -6.90 -12.49
CA ILE A 101 2.70 -6.90 -11.14
C ILE A 101 1.73 -6.24 -10.16
N TYR A 102 1.19 -5.07 -10.49
CA TYR A 102 0.22 -4.37 -9.65
C TYR A 102 -1.02 -5.23 -9.34
N GLU A 103 -1.66 -5.81 -10.38
CA GLU A 103 -2.84 -6.66 -10.19
C GLU A 103 -2.54 -7.92 -9.35
N GLU A 104 -1.35 -8.49 -9.48
CA GLU A 104 -0.93 -9.66 -8.71
C GLU A 104 -0.66 -9.36 -7.22
N PHE A 105 -0.33 -8.10 -6.89
CA PHE A 105 -0.15 -7.65 -5.50
C PHE A 105 -1.40 -7.00 -4.92
N LYS A 106 -2.31 -6.51 -5.76
CA LYS A 106 -3.58 -5.94 -5.36
C LYS A 106 -4.36 -6.89 -4.47
N GLY A 107 -4.84 -6.39 -3.36
CA GLY A 107 -5.56 -7.19 -2.39
C GLY A 107 -4.70 -8.15 -1.55
N THR A 108 -3.38 -8.18 -1.73
CA THR A 108 -2.48 -8.95 -0.85
C THR A 108 -2.19 -8.18 0.45
N GLY A 109 -2.17 -6.86 0.39
CA GLY A 109 -1.98 -5.99 1.56
C GLY A 109 -3.24 -5.80 2.39
N ASN A 110 -3.08 -5.29 3.59
CA ASN A 110 -4.17 -4.94 4.50
C ASN A 110 -4.69 -3.52 4.26
N MET A 111 -3.87 -2.64 3.70
CA MET A 111 -4.19 -1.25 3.40
C MET A 111 -3.67 -0.90 2.00
N GLU A 112 -4.45 -0.13 1.28
CA GLU A 112 -4.09 0.44 -0.02
C GLU A 112 -4.34 1.94 0.01
N LEU A 113 -3.29 2.72 -0.29
CA LEU A 113 -3.36 4.17 -0.47
C LEU A 113 -3.09 4.48 -1.94
N HIS A 114 -4.10 4.93 -2.63
CA HIS A 114 -4.01 5.31 -4.04
C HIS A 114 -3.74 6.81 -4.18
N LEU A 115 -2.71 7.14 -4.95
CA LEU A 115 -2.43 8.51 -5.35
C LEU A 115 -3.03 8.78 -6.74
N SER A 116 -3.55 9.98 -6.95
CA SER A 116 -4.12 10.41 -8.23
C SER A 116 -3.26 11.47 -8.89
N ARG A 117 -2.84 11.20 -10.14
CA ARG A 117 -2.13 12.19 -10.96
C ARG A 117 -2.99 13.41 -11.26
N LYS A 118 -4.30 13.23 -11.49
CA LYS A 118 -5.23 14.31 -11.77
C LYS A 118 -5.35 15.29 -10.62
N ILE A 119 -5.38 14.80 -9.36
CA ILE A 119 -5.37 15.62 -8.15
C ILE A 119 -4.06 16.41 -8.06
N ALA A 120 -2.92 15.73 -8.29
CA ALA A 120 -1.60 16.36 -8.26
C ALA A 120 -1.43 17.45 -9.35
N GLU A 121 -1.95 17.23 -10.54
CA GLU A 121 -1.94 18.20 -11.65
C GLU A 121 -2.73 19.47 -11.30
N LYS A 122 -3.77 19.36 -10.50
CA LYS A 122 -4.53 20.47 -9.92
C LYS A 122 -3.85 21.15 -8.73
N ARG A 123 -2.66 20.67 -8.34
CA ARG A 123 -1.90 21.18 -7.19
C ARG A 123 -2.66 21.02 -5.85
N VAL A 124 -3.54 20.04 -5.76
CA VAL A 124 -4.21 19.65 -4.53
C VAL A 124 -3.37 18.57 -3.85
N PHE A 125 -2.96 18.82 -2.61
CA PHE A 125 -2.12 17.90 -1.85
C PHE A 125 -2.64 17.73 -0.41
N PRO A 126 -2.58 16.48 0.13
CA PRO A 126 -2.06 15.25 -0.47
C PRO A 126 -2.93 14.78 -1.64
N ALA A 127 -2.30 14.30 -2.72
CA ALA A 127 -2.99 13.89 -3.93
C ALA A 127 -3.56 12.46 -3.81
N ILE A 128 -4.42 12.22 -2.82
CA ILE A 128 -4.97 10.92 -2.47
C ILE A 128 -6.34 10.74 -3.13
N ASP A 129 -6.51 9.63 -3.84
CA ASP A 129 -7.84 9.16 -4.24
C ASP A 129 -8.50 8.48 -3.04
N TYR A 130 -9.35 9.22 -2.35
CA TYR A 130 -10.02 8.75 -1.15
C TYR A 130 -10.95 7.56 -1.42
N ASN A 131 -11.67 7.57 -2.54
CA ASN A 131 -12.64 6.53 -2.86
C ASN A 131 -12.00 5.16 -3.16
N ARG A 132 -10.77 5.18 -3.69
CA ARG A 132 -10.01 3.96 -3.99
C ARG A 132 -9.15 3.50 -2.83
N SER A 133 -8.86 4.38 -1.88
CA SER A 133 -8.02 4.08 -0.71
C SER A 133 -8.84 3.46 0.41
N GLY A 134 -8.21 2.57 1.17
CA GLY A 134 -8.90 1.94 2.29
C GLY A 134 -8.02 0.95 3.05
N THR A 135 -8.55 0.46 4.16
CA THR A 135 -7.92 -0.60 4.96
C THR A 135 -8.93 -1.72 5.23
N ARG A 136 -8.42 -2.93 5.41
CA ARG A 136 -9.23 -4.08 5.85
C ARG A 136 -9.45 -4.01 7.35
N LYS A 137 -10.59 -4.54 7.80
CA LYS A 137 -10.93 -4.66 9.23
C LYS A 137 -10.72 -3.35 10.00
N GLU A 138 -11.23 -2.26 9.44
CA GLU A 138 -11.15 -0.92 10.05
C GLU A 138 -11.78 -0.87 11.45
N GLU A 139 -12.70 -1.80 11.75
CA GLU A 139 -13.30 -2.00 13.06
C GLU A 139 -12.29 -2.38 14.15
N LEU A 140 -11.11 -2.86 13.79
CA LEU A 140 -10.01 -3.14 14.73
C LEU A 140 -9.15 -1.90 15.04
N LEU A 141 -9.31 -0.83 14.28
CA LEU A 141 -8.48 0.38 14.35
C LEU A 141 -9.23 1.57 14.93
N THR A 142 -10.55 1.48 15.04
CA THR A 142 -11.43 2.57 15.44
C THR A 142 -12.46 2.09 16.45
N THR A 143 -13.01 3.03 17.23
CA THR A 143 -14.17 2.74 18.08
C THR A 143 -15.43 2.58 17.22
N SER A 144 -16.46 1.94 17.76
CA SER A 144 -17.74 1.78 17.05
C SER A 144 -18.38 3.13 16.66
N GLU A 145 -18.21 4.16 17.48
CA GLU A 145 -18.71 5.50 17.20
C GLU A 145 -17.96 6.16 16.04
N GLU A 146 -16.63 6.11 16.05
CA GLU A 146 -15.80 6.62 14.96
C GLU A 146 -16.10 5.89 13.66
N LEU A 147 -16.25 4.57 13.70
CA LEU A 147 -16.55 3.75 12.53
C LEU A 147 -17.88 4.20 11.88
N GLN A 148 -18.92 4.46 12.68
CA GLN A 148 -20.19 4.98 12.16
C GLN A 148 -20.01 6.36 11.51
N LYS A 149 -19.25 7.25 12.13
CA LYS A 149 -18.94 8.58 11.58
C LYS A 149 -18.16 8.47 10.26
N MET A 150 -17.20 7.57 10.17
CA MET A 150 -16.46 7.29 8.95
C MET A 150 -17.37 6.76 7.83
N TRP A 151 -18.32 5.90 8.14
CA TRP A 151 -19.30 5.43 7.14
C TRP A 151 -20.20 6.54 6.62
N ILE A 152 -20.63 7.45 7.49
CA ILE A 152 -21.39 8.64 7.07
C ILE A 152 -20.53 9.52 6.15
N LEU A 153 -19.27 9.77 6.52
CA LEU A 153 -18.32 10.53 5.70
C LEU A 153 -18.14 9.90 4.31
N ARG A 154 -17.99 8.59 4.24
CA ARG A 154 -17.89 7.88 2.95
C ARG A 154 -19.13 8.05 2.09
N LYS A 155 -20.33 7.99 2.68
CA LYS A 155 -21.57 8.22 1.94
C LYS A 155 -21.66 9.64 1.37
N ILE A 156 -21.12 10.63 2.06
CA ILE A 156 -21.08 12.03 1.60
C ILE A 156 -20.07 12.17 0.45
N ILE A 157 -18.90 11.57 0.58
CA ILE A 157 -17.79 11.75 -0.35
C ILE A 157 -17.93 10.87 -1.60
N HIS A 158 -18.46 9.64 -1.47
CA HIS A 158 -18.53 8.67 -2.56
C HIS A 158 -19.13 9.18 -3.88
N PRO A 159 -20.20 10.00 -3.88
CA PRO A 159 -20.75 10.56 -5.12
C PRO A 159 -19.93 11.71 -5.71
N MET A 160 -18.93 12.22 -4.99
CA MET A 160 -18.06 13.29 -5.46
C MET A 160 -16.98 12.75 -6.41
N GLY A 161 -16.55 13.58 -7.36
CA GLY A 161 -15.36 13.30 -8.16
C GLY A 161 -14.10 13.29 -7.30
N GLU A 162 -13.05 12.61 -7.76
CA GLU A 162 -11.80 12.42 -6.97
C GLU A 162 -11.17 13.74 -6.50
N ILE A 163 -11.22 14.79 -7.33
CA ILE A 163 -10.68 16.12 -7.01
C ILE A 163 -11.55 16.79 -5.96
N ASP A 164 -12.86 16.87 -6.22
CA ASP A 164 -13.83 17.54 -5.33
C ASP A 164 -13.86 16.87 -3.96
N ALA A 165 -13.77 15.55 -3.91
CA ALA A 165 -13.69 14.75 -2.69
C ALA A 165 -12.48 15.15 -1.85
N MET A 166 -11.30 15.29 -2.48
CA MET A 166 -10.07 15.66 -1.77
C MET A 166 -10.07 17.12 -1.32
N GLU A 167 -10.53 18.05 -2.16
CA GLU A 167 -10.69 19.46 -1.80
C GLU A 167 -11.69 19.63 -0.64
N PHE A 168 -12.82 18.93 -0.70
CA PHE A 168 -13.80 18.91 0.40
C PHE A 168 -13.16 18.47 1.71
N LEU A 169 -12.43 17.35 1.70
CA LEU A 169 -11.76 16.83 2.90
C LEU A 169 -10.73 17.81 3.45
N ILE A 170 -9.85 18.35 2.60
CA ILE A 170 -8.81 19.31 3.02
C ILE A 170 -9.45 20.54 3.65
N ASN A 171 -10.47 21.11 3.01
CA ASN A 171 -11.15 22.30 3.50
C ASN A 171 -11.83 22.05 4.86
N LYS A 172 -12.48 20.90 5.03
CA LYS A 172 -13.14 20.55 6.29
C LYS A 172 -12.14 20.24 7.41
N LEU A 173 -11.08 19.50 7.11
CA LEU A 173 -10.00 19.19 8.08
C LEU A 173 -9.24 20.44 8.51
N ALA A 174 -9.04 21.42 7.62
CA ALA A 174 -8.39 22.68 7.95
C ALA A 174 -9.16 23.55 8.97
N MET A 175 -10.47 23.30 9.13
CA MET A 175 -11.31 24.01 10.11
C MET A 175 -11.23 23.40 11.51
N THR A 176 -10.56 22.27 11.69
CA THR A 176 -10.54 21.51 12.93
C THR A 176 -9.10 21.19 13.33
N LYS A 177 -8.85 20.95 14.62
CA LYS A 177 -7.53 20.63 15.14
C LYS A 177 -7.30 19.14 15.34
N THR A 178 -8.38 18.41 15.58
CA THR A 178 -8.36 16.96 15.85
C THR A 178 -9.41 16.24 15.02
N ASN A 179 -9.28 14.92 14.91
CA ASN A 179 -10.29 14.09 14.25
C ASN A 179 -11.63 14.13 15.01
N ASP A 180 -11.61 14.23 16.35
CA ASP A 180 -12.83 14.35 17.16
C ASP A 180 -13.59 15.63 16.86
N ASP A 181 -12.88 16.78 16.79
CA ASP A 181 -13.48 18.06 16.41
C ASP A 181 -14.10 17.98 15.00
N PHE A 182 -13.42 17.30 14.07
CA PHE A 182 -13.92 17.09 12.72
C PHE A 182 -15.21 16.26 12.71
N PHE A 183 -15.24 15.16 13.42
CA PHE A 183 -16.44 14.32 13.53
C PHE A 183 -17.59 15.01 14.25
N ASP A 184 -17.31 15.84 15.25
CA ASP A 184 -18.36 16.62 15.93
C ASP A 184 -18.90 17.76 15.05
N MET A 185 -18.06 18.37 14.22
CA MET A 185 -18.50 19.34 13.23
C MET A 185 -19.46 18.70 12.22
N MET A 186 -19.18 17.46 11.79
CA MET A 186 -20.07 16.73 10.86
C MET A 186 -21.47 16.46 11.43
N LYS A 187 -21.63 16.32 12.76
CA LYS A 187 -22.94 16.13 13.41
C LYS A 187 -23.80 17.39 13.35
N ARG A 188 -23.20 18.58 13.20
CA ARG A 188 -23.88 19.89 13.26
C ARG A 188 -24.20 20.45 11.87
N SER A 189 -23.71 19.79 10.81
CA SER A 189 -23.96 20.17 9.41
C SER A 189 -25.00 19.27 8.78
#